data_d50e7882d8e04873fd055aa8e06e5ba3
#
_entry.id   d50e7882d8e04873fd055aa8e06e5ba3
#
_cell.length_a   1.000
_cell.length_b   1.000
_cell.length_c   1.000
_cell.angle_alpha   90.00
_cell.angle_beta   90.00
_cell.angle_gamma   90.00
#
_symmetry.space_group_name_H-M   'P 1'
#
loop_
_entity.id
_entity.type
_entity.pdbx_description
1 polymer ?
#
loop_
_entity_poly.entity_id
_entity_poly.type
_entity_poly.pdbx_seq_one_letter_code
_entity_poly.pdbx_strand_id
1 'polypeptide(L)'
;EDYLEVETPILHPILGGANARPFATHHNTLDMPFYLRIAPELYLKRLIVGGLERVYEIGRNFRNEGMSTKHNPEFTMLELYQAYGNIDTMMDLTERLIKHVATHLDKETVTFFEDTIHVGGTWTRLHMADAVKETLGIDFWRPDMTFEEASAFAKDNGLTVPDHYTGTGHILNLLFEEFCEAKIIQPTFVYGHPVEISPLAKKNPDDPRFTDRFELFIGGREYGNAFTELNDPFDQKERFLAQLKEKELGSTEAAEMDQDYIEALEFGMPPTGGLGIGIDRLVMLLTEQPSIRDVLLFPHMKSRQ
;
A
#
# COMPACT_ATOMS: atom_id res chain seq x y z
N GLU A 1 -3.64 -21.15 -9.94
CA GLU A 1 -2.89 -21.07 -8.66
C GLU A 1 -3.81 -21.31 -7.43
N ASP A 2 -5.02 -21.83 -7.66
CA ASP A 2 -5.97 -22.28 -6.64
C ASP A 2 -6.44 -21.19 -5.66
N TYR A 3 -6.50 -19.94 -6.11
CA TYR A 3 -7.14 -18.87 -5.34
C TYR A 3 -8.66 -18.91 -5.53
N LEU A 4 -9.38 -18.78 -4.43
CA LEU A 4 -10.83 -18.62 -4.42
C LEU A 4 -11.21 -17.14 -4.57
N GLU A 5 -12.02 -16.84 -5.58
CA GLU A 5 -12.63 -15.50 -5.70
C GLU A 5 -13.72 -15.35 -4.64
N VAL A 6 -13.68 -14.21 -3.95
CA VAL A 6 -14.62 -13.87 -2.88
C VAL A 6 -15.11 -12.43 -3.03
N GLU A 7 -16.24 -12.13 -2.40
CA GLU A 7 -16.73 -10.77 -2.25
C GLU A 7 -16.87 -10.44 -0.76
N THR A 8 -16.29 -9.32 -0.34
CA THR A 8 -16.38 -8.81 1.01
C THR A 8 -17.24 -7.53 1.05
N PRO A 9 -17.72 -7.09 2.23
CA PRO A 9 -18.58 -5.90 2.31
C PRO A 9 -17.92 -4.64 1.74
N ILE A 10 -18.69 -3.84 0.99
CA ILE A 10 -18.30 -2.49 0.59
C ILE A 10 -18.62 -1.47 1.69
N LEU A 11 -19.70 -1.71 2.46
CA LEU A 11 -20.08 -0.87 3.60
C LEU A 11 -19.43 -1.42 4.87
N HIS A 12 -18.59 -0.62 5.50
CA HIS A 12 -17.86 -0.96 6.71
C HIS A 12 -18.37 -0.15 7.92
N PRO A 13 -18.63 -0.80 9.07
CA PRO A 13 -18.96 -0.08 10.31
C PRO A 13 -17.73 0.50 10.98
N ILE A 14 -16.53 -0.03 10.72
CA ILE A 14 -15.24 0.38 11.27
C ILE A 14 -14.28 0.60 10.11
N LEU A 15 -13.47 1.64 10.19
CA LEU A 15 -12.45 1.96 9.18
C LEU A 15 -11.16 1.18 9.45
N GLY A 16 -10.60 0.60 8.39
CA GLY A 16 -9.30 -0.09 8.47
C GLY A 16 -8.83 -0.62 7.12
N GLY A 17 -7.61 -1.18 7.11
CA GLY A 17 -6.99 -1.80 5.95
C GLY A 17 -6.16 -0.87 5.06
N ALA A 18 -6.22 0.44 5.28
CA ALA A 18 -5.36 1.41 4.58
C ALA A 18 -5.33 2.73 5.34
N ASN A 19 -4.37 3.59 5.01
CA ASN A 19 -4.32 4.98 5.44
C ASN A 19 -4.94 5.84 4.34
N ALA A 20 -6.22 6.21 4.52
CA ALA A 20 -6.95 7.03 3.55
C ALA A 20 -8.17 7.70 4.19
N ARG A 21 -8.63 8.80 3.59
CA ARG A 21 -9.84 9.46 4.02
C ARG A 21 -11.08 8.76 3.46
N PRO A 22 -12.06 8.34 4.30
CA PRO A 22 -13.24 7.61 3.85
C PRO A 22 -14.34 8.53 3.30
N PHE A 23 -15.26 7.94 2.51
CA PHE A 23 -16.61 8.46 2.33
C PHE A 23 -17.49 7.91 3.45
N ALA A 24 -18.12 8.80 4.22
CA ALA A 24 -19.01 8.43 5.30
C ALA A 24 -20.49 8.48 4.86
N THR A 25 -21.28 7.56 5.37
CA THR A 25 -22.74 7.53 5.23
C THR A 25 -23.39 7.14 6.55
N HIS A 26 -24.72 7.05 6.57
CA HIS A 26 -25.48 6.71 7.78
C HIS A 26 -26.49 5.59 7.50
N HIS A 27 -26.52 4.57 8.35
CA HIS A 27 -27.50 3.49 8.26
C HIS A 27 -28.72 3.86 9.12
N ASN A 28 -29.81 4.30 8.47
CA ASN A 28 -30.96 4.87 9.13
C ASN A 28 -31.63 3.95 10.18
N THR A 29 -31.77 2.66 9.87
CA THR A 29 -32.44 1.71 10.79
C THR A 29 -31.58 1.35 11.99
N LEU A 30 -30.27 1.25 11.82
CA LEU A 30 -29.32 0.95 12.91
C LEU A 30 -28.88 2.21 13.66
N ASP A 31 -29.20 3.38 13.12
CA ASP A 31 -28.84 4.71 13.65
C ASP A 31 -27.33 4.81 13.96
N MET A 32 -26.50 4.41 12.98
CA MET A 32 -25.05 4.39 13.15
C MET A 32 -24.32 4.80 11.87
N PRO A 33 -23.09 5.36 11.97
CA PRO A 33 -22.27 5.66 10.81
C PRO A 33 -21.81 4.38 10.11
N PHE A 34 -21.69 4.46 8.80
CA PHE A 34 -21.03 3.49 7.94
C PHE A 34 -20.10 4.23 6.98
N TYR A 35 -19.14 3.49 6.44
CA TYR A 35 -18.15 4.02 5.52
C TYR A 35 -18.09 3.17 4.26
N LEU A 36 -17.86 3.78 3.12
CA LEU A 36 -17.42 3.04 1.93
C LEU A 36 -16.00 2.57 2.16
N ARG A 37 -15.71 1.29 1.92
CA ARG A 37 -14.42 0.68 2.20
C ARG A 37 -13.27 1.40 1.48
N ILE A 38 -12.17 1.59 2.18
CA ILE A 38 -10.91 2.08 1.64
C ILE A 38 -9.99 0.95 1.17
N ALA A 39 -10.20 -0.27 1.69
CA ALA A 39 -9.56 -1.53 1.34
C ALA A 39 -10.39 -2.71 1.88
N PRO A 40 -10.41 -3.89 1.25
CA PRO A 40 -11.06 -5.11 1.77
C PRO A 40 -10.18 -5.90 2.74
N GLU A 41 -8.95 -5.49 2.98
CA GLU A 41 -7.86 -6.19 3.65
C GLU A 41 -8.26 -6.92 4.94
N LEU A 42 -8.86 -6.22 5.91
CA LEU A 42 -9.18 -6.83 7.21
C LEU A 42 -10.26 -7.92 7.12
N TYR A 43 -11.15 -7.84 6.12
CA TYR A 43 -12.12 -8.91 5.85
C TYR A 43 -11.46 -10.10 5.17
N LEU A 44 -10.58 -9.89 4.20
CA LEU A 44 -9.86 -10.98 3.52
C LEU A 44 -8.94 -11.73 4.48
N LYS A 45 -8.28 -11.04 5.40
CA LYS A 45 -7.50 -11.67 6.48
C LYS A 45 -8.36 -12.51 7.43
N ARG A 46 -9.58 -12.08 7.76
CA ARG A 46 -10.53 -12.91 8.53
C ARG A 46 -10.91 -14.20 7.82
N LEU A 47 -10.96 -14.19 6.49
CA LEU A 47 -11.17 -15.44 5.71
C LEU A 47 -9.98 -16.38 5.83
N ILE A 48 -8.76 -15.86 5.87
CA ILE A 48 -7.55 -16.67 6.13
C ILE A 48 -7.61 -17.28 7.54
N VAL A 49 -7.97 -16.49 8.57
CA VAL A 49 -8.21 -17.02 9.93
C VAL A 49 -9.28 -18.10 9.93
N GLY A 50 -10.33 -17.93 9.11
CA GLY A 50 -11.41 -18.90 8.93
C GLY A 50 -11.03 -20.18 8.17
N GLY A 51 -9.78 -20.29 7.69
CA GLY A 51 -9.25 -21.49 7.02
C GLY A 51 -9.35 -21.48 5.50
N LEU A 52 -9.66 -20.37 4.86
CA LEU A 52 -9.54 -20.19 3.40
C LEU A 52 -8.09 -19.85 3.07
N GLU A 53 -7.31 -20.82 2.61
CA GLU A 53 -5.86 -20.67 2.47
C GLU A 53 -5.42 -19.68 1.38
N ARG A 54 -6.23 -19.49 0.32
CA ARG A 54 -5.94 -18.56 -0.78
C ARG A 54 -7.21 -17.89 -1.24
N VAL A 55 -7.27 -16.58 -1.09
CA VAL A 55 -8.43 -15.78 -1.50
C VAL A 55 -8.01 -14.59 -2.33
N TYR A 56 -8.87 -14.15 -3.24
CA TYR A 56 -8.71 -12.88 -3.92
C TYR A 56 -10.06 -12.21 -4.15
N GLU A 57 -10.01 -10.89 -4.25
CA GLU A 57 -11.14 -10.06 -4.64
C GLU A 57 -10.69 -9.01 -5.65
N ILE A 58 -11.45 -8.84 -6.75
CA ILE A 58 -11.31 -7.69 -7.63
C ILE A 58 -12.53 -6.82 -7.41
N GLY A 59 -12.33 -5.63 -6.86
CA GLY A 59 -13.45 -4.79 -6.47
C GLY A 59 -13.12 -3.32 -6.34
N ARG A 60 -14.17 -2.52 -6.12
CA ARG A 60 -14.07 -1.08 -5.93
C ARG A 60 -13.66 -0.75 -4.50
N ASN A 61 -12.71 0.17 -4.40
CA ASN A 61 -12.34 0.88 -3.18
C ASN A 61 -12.62 2.37 -3.35
N PHE A 62 -12.78 3.07 -2.24
CA PHE A 62 -13.25 4.45 -2.21
C PHE A 62 -12.38 5.29 -1.28
N ARG A 63 -11.77 6.35 -1.83
CA ARG A 63 -10.93 7.28 -1.04
C ARG A 63 -11.36 8.71 -1.33
N ASN A 64 -11.75 9.42 -0.28
CA ASN A 64 -12.24 10.80 -0.36
C ASN A 64 -11.07 11.79 -0.36
N GLU A 65 -10.27 11.71 -1.42
CA GLU A 65 -9.04 12.46 -1.61
C GLU A 65 -9.07 13.25 -2.92
N GLY A 66 -7.99 13.97 -3.22
CA GLY A 66 -7.88 14.77 -4.42
C GLY A 66 -7.89 13.94 -5.71
N MET A 67 -8.58 14.41 -6.73
CA MET A 67 -8.53 13.84 -8.07
C MET A 67 -7.31 14.34 -8.84
N SER A 68 -6.62 13.43 -9.53
CA SER A 68 -5.47 13.74 -10.38
C SER A 68 -5.46 12.88 -11.65
N THR A 69 -4.40 12.92 -12.42
CA THR A 69 -4.20 12.03 -13.57
C THR A 69 -3.99 10.56 -13.16
N LYS A 70 -3.62 10.31 -11.90
CA LYS A 70 -3.39 8.97 -11.35
C LYS A 70 -4.36 8.57 -10.22
N HIS A 71 -5.29 9.46 -9.81
CA HIS A 71 -6.23 9.21 -8.71
C HIS A 71 -7.66 9.54 -9.10
N ASN A 72 -8.56 8.59 -8.84
CA ASN A 72 -10.01 8.74 -8.93
C ASN A 72 -10.62 8.35 -7.57
N PRO A 73 -11.71 9.02 -7.09
CA PRO A 73 -12.27 8.75 -5.76
C PRO A 73 -12.74 7.31 -5.55
N GLU A 74 -13.15 6.64 -6.62
CA GLU A 74 -13.40 5.20 -6.66
C GLU A 74 -12.51 4.57 -7.73
N PHE A 75 -11.94 3.44 -7.41
CA PHE A 75 -10.98 2.74 -8.27
C PHE A 75 -11.04 1.23 -8.04
N THR A 76 -10.55 0.45 -9.01
CA THR A 76 -10.53 -1.00 -8.93
C THR A 76 -9.19 -1.50 -8.44
N MET A 77 -9.21 -2.36 -7.43
CA MET A 77 -8.03 -3.11 -6.97
C MET A 77 -8.27 -4.61 -7.09
N LEU A 78 -7.20 -5.34 -7.35
CA LEU A 78 -7.06 -6.74 -7.00
C LEU A 78 -6.40 -6.79 -5.63
N GLU A 79 -7.01 -7.47 -4.66
CA GLU A 79 -6.34 -7.86 -3.43
C GLU A 79 -6.38 -9.38 -3.27
N LEU A 80 -5.28 -9.97 -2.84
CA LEU A 80 -5.17 -11.40 -2.62
C LEU A 80 -4.33 -11.70 -1.37
N TYR A 81 -4.67 -12.83 -0.72
CA TYR A 81 -3.98 -13.29 0.49
C TYR A 81 -3.72 -14.79 0.38
N GLN A 82 -2.53 -15.20 0.78
CA GLN A 82 -2.09 -16.59 0.74
C GLN A 82 -1.48 -17.00 2.08
N ALA A 83 -2.11 -17.99 2.74
CA ALA A 83 -1.53 -18.64 3.90
C ALA A 83 -0.20 -19.31 3.53
N TYR A 84 0.74 -19.28 4.47
CA TYR A 84 2.11 -19.79 4.32
C TYR A 84 2.93 -19.07 3.24
N GLY A 85 2.47 -17.88 2.79
CA GLY A 85 3.22 -16.96 1.95
C GLY A 85 4.00 -15.93 2.79
N ASN A 86 4.92 -15.25 2.15
CA ASN A 86 5.73 -14.16 2.69
C ASN A 86 6.03 -13.12 1.60
N ILE A 87 6.82 -12.10 1.92
CA ILE A 87 7.22 -11.04 1.00
C ILE A 87 7.84 -11.59 -0.30
N ASP A 88 8.70 -12.60 -0.24
CA ASP A 88 9.32 -13.20 -1.44
C ASP A 88 8.29 -13.91 -2.31
N THR A 89 7.37 -14.65 -1.70
CA THR A 89 6.24 -15.29 -2.40
C THR A 89 5.40 -14.23 -3.13
N MET A 90 5.16 -13.08 -2.50
CA MET A 90 4.38 -12.01 -3.09
C MET A 90 5.13 -11.28 -4.20
N MET A 91 6.46 -11.07 -4.07
CA MET A 91 7.28 -10.53 -5.17
C MET A 91 7.22 -11.43 -6.40
N ASP A 92 7.45 -12.72 -6.23
CA ASP A 92 7.43 -13.69 -7.33
C ASP A 92 6.06 -13.81 -7.98
N LEU A 93 4.98 -13.79 -7.18
CA LEU A 93 3.62 -13.83 -7.69
C LEU A 93 3.28 -12.57 -8.48
N THR A 94 3.63 -11.40 -7.95
CA THR A 94 3.39 -10.10 -8.60
C THR A 94 4.09 -10.03 -9.95
N GLU A 95 5.37 -10.39 -9.99
CA GLU A 95 6.17 -10.39 -11.21
C GLU A 95 5.59 -11.35 -12.27
N ARG A 96 5.29 -12.60 -11.87
CA ARG A 96 4.69 -13.60 -12.78
C ARG A 96 3.32 -13.18 -13.30
N LEU A 97 2.46 -12.62 -12.44
CA LEU A 97 1.11 -12.19 -12.79
C LEU A 97 1.14 -11.06 -13.82
N ILE A 98 1.91 -10.00 -13.56
CA ILE A 98 1.97 -8.84 -14.46
C ILE A 98 2.66 -9.22 -15.78
N LYS A 99 3.75 -9.99 -15.74
CA LYS A 99 4.40 -10.49 -16.95
C LYS A 99 3.49 -11.41 -17.77
N HIS A 100 2.71 -12.27 -17.12
CA HIS A 100 1.75 -13.13 -17.81
C HIS A 100 0.71 -12.31 -18.59
N VAL A 101 0.16 -11.26 -17.96
CA VAL A 101 -0.80 -10.37 -18.62
C VAL A 101 -0.12 -9.60 -19.75
N ALA A 102 1.08 -9.06 -19.53
CA ALA A 102 1.83 -8.31 -20.54
C ALA A 102 2.16 -9.18 -21.77
N THR A 103 2.65 -10.40 -21.56
CA THR A 103 2.93 -11.36 -22.65
C THR A 103 1.65 -11.73 -23.42
N HIS A 104 0.53 -11.96 -22.71
CA HIS A 104 -0.74 -12.30 -23.35
C HIS A 104 -1.32 -11.17 -24.23
N LEU A 105 -0.94 -9.94 -23.94
CA LEU A 105 -1.34 -8.74 -24.67
C LEU A 105 -0.29 -8.24 -25.66
N ASP A 106 0.82 -8.94 -25.85
CA ASP A 106 2.00 -8.49 -26.63
C ASP A 106 2.54 -7.13 -26.15
N LYS A 107 2.54 -6.93 -24.82
CA LYS A 107 2.94 -5.68 -24.12
C LYS A 107 4.12 -5.88 -23.16
N GLU A 108 5.08 -6.73 -23.52
CA GLU A 108 6.30 -6.96 -22.73
C GLU A 108 7.22 -5.72 -22.69
N THR A 109 7.04 -4.83 -23.67
CA THR A 109 7.63 -3.49 -23.70
C THR A 109 6.55 -2.49 -24.03
N VAL A 110 6.47 -1.43 -23.23
CA VAL A 110 5.48 -0.34 -23.41
C VAL A 110 6.19 1.01 -23.41
N THR A 111 5.59 1.99 -24.10
CA THR A 111 6.02 3.39 -24.01
C THR A 111 5.07 4.11 -23.06
N PHE A 112 5.58 4.59 -21.94
CA PHE A 112 4.79 5.31 -20.96
C PHE A 112 5.38 6.69 -20.73
N PHE A 113 4.62 7.74 -21.12
CA PHE A 113 5.15 9.08 -21.37
C PHE A 113 6.29 9.05 -22.42
N GLU A 114 7.49 9.46 -22.03
CA GLU A 114 8.67 9.46 -22.92
C GLU A 114 9.60 8.25 -22.69
N ASP A 115 9.26 7.41 -21.70
CA ASP A 115 10.12 6.29 -21.28
C ASP A 115 9.70 4.97 -21.92
N THR A 116 10.69 4.19 -22.33
CA THR A 116 10.50 2.78 -22.72
C THR A 116 10.64 1.90 -21.49
N ILE A 117 9.57 1.17 -21.15
CA ILE A 117 9.49 0.31 -19.98
C ILE A 117 9.48 -1.16 -20.41
N HIS A 118 10.41 -1.93 -19.86
CA HIS A 118 10.57 -3.36 -20.16
C HIS A 118 9.83 -4.21 -19.10
N VAL A 119 8.50 -4.33 -19.23
CA VAL A 119 7.66 -5.10 -18.31
C VAL A 119 8.05 -6.58 -18.28
N GLY A 120 8.39 -7.15 -19.45
CA GLY A 120 8.87 -8.53 -19.58
C GLY A 120 10.32 -8.75 -19.13
N GLY A 121 11.08 -7.67 -18.84
CA GLY A 121 12.49 -7.72 -18.46
C GLY A 121 12.74 -8.23 -17.04
N THR A 122 13.97 -8.07 -16.56
CA THR A 122 14.34 -8.36 -15.16
C THR A 122 13.92 -7.20 -14.26
N TRP A 123 13.23 -7.49 -13.17
CA TRP A 123 12.79 -6.49 -12.20
C TRP A 123 13.81 -6.29 -11.10
N THR A 124 14.03 -5.05 -10.71
CA THR A 124 14.98 -4.68 -9.67
C THR A 124 14.33 -4.84 -8.28
N ARG A 125 15.15 -5.23 -7.29
CA ARG A 125 14.80 -5.18 -5.88
C ARG A 125 15.70 -4.14 -5.21
N LEU A 126 15.12 -3.09 -4.63
CA LEU A 126 15.84 -1.95 -4.06
C LEU A 126 15.32 -1.70 -2.63
N HIS A 127 16.22 -1.68 -1.66
CA HIS A 127 15.83 -1.32 -0.30
C HIS A 127 15.59 0.20 -0.19
N MET A 128 14.52 0.61 0.50
CA MET A 128 14.16 2.03 0.61
C MET A 128 15.29 2.90 1.20
N ALA A 129 15.98 2.40 2.23
CA ALA A 129 17.11 3.11 2.83
C ALA A 129 18.30 3.27 1.85
N ASP A 130 18.53 2.29 0.98
CA ASP A 130 19.56 2.38 -0.06
C ASP A 130 19.17 3.39 -1.14
N ALA A 131 17.91 3.40 -1.57
CA ALA A 131 17.40 4.38 -2.53
C ALA A 131 17.62 5.82 -2.05
N VAL A 132 17.32 6.09 -0.79
CA VAL A 132 17.52 7.43 -0.18
C VAL A 132 19.01 7.72 -0.01
N LYS A 133 19.81 6.75 0.44
CA LYS A 133 21.26 6.91 0.59
C LYS A 133 21.96 7.21 -0.73
N GLU A 134 21.62 6.48 -1.80
CA GLU A 134 22.18 6.70 -3.13
C GLU A 134 21.77 8.05 -3.72
N THR A 135 20.53 8.49 -3.44
CA THR A 135 20.00 9.73 -4.01
C THR A 135 20.45 10.98 -3.25
N LEU A 136 20.51 10.93 -1.92
CA LEU A 136 20.68 12.09 -1.03
C LEU A 136 21.93 12.03 -0.15
N GLY A 137 22.58 10.87 -0.03
CA GLY A 137 23.77 10.69 0.79
C GLY A 137 23.52 10.52 2.30
N ILE A 138 22.28 10.58 2.76
CA ILE A 138 21.92 10.32 4.16
C ILE A 138 21.74 8.81 4.40
N ASP A 139 22.31 8.30 5.49
CA ASP A 139 22.38 6.86 5.77
C ASP A 139 21.46 6.44 6.93
N PHE A 140 20.28 5.92 6.58
CA PHE A 140 19.29 5.39 7.52
C PHE A 140 19.64 3.98 8.07
N TRP A 141 20.68 3.32 7.55
CA TRP A 141 21.19 2.10 8.15
C TRP A 141 21.90 2.32 9.48
N ARG A 142 22.33 3.54 9.73
CA ARG A 142 22.96 3.92 10.99
C ARG A 142 22.01 3.70 12.17
N PRO A 143 22.40 2.88 13.19
CA PRO A 143 21.55 2.62 14.34
C PRO A 143 21.42 3.82 15.31
N ASP A 144 22.31 4.79 15.18
CA ASP A 144 22.38 6.02 16.00
C ASP A 144 21.67 7.23 15.33
N MET A 145 21.02 7.03 14.16
CA MET A 145 20.25 8.08 13.52
C MET A 145 19.11 8.51 14.44
N THR A 146 19.06 9.80 14.79
CA THR A 146 17.96 10.35 15.61
C THR A 146 16.88 10.99 14.74
N PHE A 147 15.68 11.11 15.30
CA PHE A 147 14.57 11.81 14.63
C PHE A 147 14.91 13.29 14.36
N GLU A 148 15.59 13.95 15.29
CA GLU A 148 16.02 15.34 15.18
C GLU A 148 17.01 15.52 14.03
N GLU A 149 18.00 14.62 13.88
CA GLU A 149 18.97 14.64 12.79
C GLU A 149 18.28 14.45 11.44
N ALA A 150 17.42 13.42 11.33
CA ALA A 150 16.67 13.13 10.10
C ALA A 150 15.74 14.30 9.73
N SER A 151 15.02 14.87 10.71
CA SER A 151 14.11 16.01 10.52
C SER A 151 14.85 17.28 10.10
N ALA A 152 16.04 17.53 10.67
CA ALA A 152 16.88 18.66 10.25
C ALA A 152 17.29 18.49 8.79
N PHE A 153 17.74 17.29 8.40
CA PHE A 153 18.12 16.99 7.02
C PHE A 153 16.94 17.21 6.04
N ALA A 154 15.73 16.74 6.37
CA ALA A 154 14.56 16.94 5.55
C ALA A 154 14.23 18.44 5.38
N LYS A 155 14.29 19.24 6.46
CA LYS A 155 14.07 20.68 6.44
C LYS A 155 15.14 21.43 5.63
N ASP A 156 16.40 21.04 5.74
CA ASP A 156 17.52 21.62 4.97
C ASP A 156 17.37 21.36 3.46
N ASN A 157 16.65 20.28 3.09
CA ASN A 157 16.25 19.97 1.72
C ASN A 157 14.88 20.56 1.32
N GLY A 158 14.34 21.49 2.08
CA GLY A 158 13.13 22.27 1.75
C GLY A 158 11.81 21.57 2.07
N LEU A 159 11.83 20.46 2.82
CA LEU A 159 10.61 19.74 3.18
C LEU A 159 10.00 20.27 4.49
N THR A 160 8.69 20.18 4.57
CA THR A 160 7.96 20.38 5.82
C THR A 160 7.74 19.04 6.49
N VAL A 161 8.21 18.90 7.72
CA VAL A 161 7.97 17.70 8.54
C VAL A 161 6.65 17.88 9.28
N PRO A 162 5.65 17.03 9.05
CA PRO A 162 4.36 17.10 9.78
C PRO A 162 4.53 16.88 11.28
N ASP A 163 3.69 17.56 12.09
CA ASP A 163 3.79 17.53 13.55
C ASP A 163 3.49 16.14 14.16
N HIS A 164 2.74 15.30 13.44
CA HIS A 164 2.43 13.93 13.87
C HIS A 164 3.55 12.92 13.57
N TYR A 165 4.61 13.30 12.85
CA TYR A 165 5.76 12.44 12.63
C TYR A 165 6.62 12.36 13.89
N THR A 166 6.88 11.14 14.35
CA THR A 166 7.58 10.89 15.63
C THR A 166 8.78 9.96 15.51
N GLY A 167 8.95 9.29 14.37
CA GLY A 167 10.02 8.32 14.14
C GLY A 167 10.86 8.63 12.90
N THR A 168 12.09 8.13 12.87
CA THR A 168 13.03 8.27 11.74
C THR A 168 12.46 7.66 10.46
N GLY A 169 11.63 6.62 10.58
CA GLY A 169 10.99 5.97 9.45
C GLY A 169 10.00 6.86 8.70
N HIS A 170 9.28 7.75 9.39
CA HIS A 170 8.45 8.76 8.72
C HIS A 170 9.30 9.67 7.83
N ILE A 171 10.48 10.07 8.31
CA ILE A 171 11.38 10.94 7.54
C ILE A 171 12.00 10.20 6.37
N LEU A 172 12.39 8.94 6.57
CA LEU A 172 12.87 8.09 5.47
C LEU A 172 11.84 8.01 4.34
N ASN A 173 10.59 7.74 4.68
CA ASN A 173 9.50 7.68 3.70
C ASN A 173 9.27 9.03 3.01
N LEU A 174 9.23 10.12 3.76
CA LEU A 174 9.07 11.47 3.22
C LEU A 174 10.16 11.80 2.19
N LEU A 175 11.42 11.48 2.51
CA LEU A 175 12.55 11.70 1.59
C LEU A 175 12.47 10.78 0.36
N PHE A 176 12.02 9.54 0.53
CA PHE A 176 11.83 8.61 -0.57
C PHE A 176 10.76 9.11 -1.54
N GLU A 177 9.58 9.47 -1.06
CA GLU A 177 8.47 9.97 -1.87
C GLU A 177 8.87 11.21 -2.68
N GLU A 178 9.54 12.17 -2.03
CA GLU A 178 9.87 13.45 -2.67
C GLU A 178 11.07 13.37 -3.63
N PHE A 179 12.06 12.53 -3.38
CA PHE A 179 13.32 12.57 -4.12
C PHE A 179 13.67 11.30 -4.91
N CYS A 180 13.07 10.16 -4.58
CA CYS A 180 13.42 8.85 -5.16
C CYS A 180 12.32 8.28 -6.05
N GLU A 181 11.06 8.29 -5.64
CA GLU A 181 9.93 7.65 -6.32
C GLU A 181 9.88 7.97 -7.82
N ALA A 182 9.86 9.25 -8.16
CA ALA A 182 9.74 9.71 -9.54
C ALA A 182 10.91 9.30 -10.45
N LYS A 183 12.04 8.85 -9.90
CA LYS A 183 13.23 8.42 -10.64
C LYS A 183 13.20 6.92 -10.97
N ILE A 184 12.28 6.16 -10.42
CA ILE A 184 12.16 4.72 -10.62
C ILE A 184 11.36 4.45 -11.90
N ILE A 185 12.04 4.32 -13.03
CA ILE A 185 11.40 4.15 -14.34
C ILE A 185 11.11 2.69 -14.65
N GLN A 186 12.10 1.80 -14.51
CA GLN A 186 11.93 0.37 -14.79
C GLN A 186 11.26 -0.34 -13.62
N PRO A 187 10.55 -1.48 -13.87
CA PRO A 187 9.88 -2.22 -12.81
C PRO A 187 10.81 -2.53 -11.64
N THR A 188 10.50 -2.01 -10.47
CA THR A 188 11.33 -2.10 -9.26
C THR A 188 10.48 -2.36 -8.04
N PHE A 189 10.79 -3.42 -7.32
CA PHE A 189 10.29 -3.64 -5.97
C PHE A 189 11.12 -2.81 -4.99
N VAL A 190 10.51 -1.79 -4.41
CA VAL A 190 11.11 -1.06 -3.28
C VAL A 190 10.65 -1.75 -2.01
N TYR A 191 11.59 -2.32 -1.25
CA TYR A 191 11.29 -3.08 -0.04
C TYR A 191 11.93 -2.46 1.20
N GLY A 192 11.60 -2.98 2.39
CA GLY A 192 12.12 -2.46 3.65
C GLY A 192 11.47 -1.13 4.05
N HIS A 193 10.14 -1.07 3.92
CA HIS A 193 9.38 0.09 4.40
C HIS A 193 9.45 0.18 5.92
N PRO A 194 9.56 1.40 6.48
CA PRO A 194 9.62 1.61 7.93
C PRO A 194 8.39 1.09 8.67
N VAL A 195 8.62 0.70 9.91
CA VAL A 195 7.58 0.18 10.80
C VAL A 195 6.49 1.22 11.09
N GLU A 196 6.86 2.49 11.17
CA GLU A 196 5.97 3.60 11.48
C GLU A 196 4.86 3.80 10.43
N ILE A 197 5.17 3.52 9.17
CA ILE A 197 4.21 3.69 8.05
C ILE A 197 3.60 2.37 7.57
N SER A 198 3.83 1.26 8.27
CA SER A 198 3.45 -0.09 7.84
C SER A 198 2.68 -0.82 8.94
N PRO A 199 1.48 -0.34 9.35
CA PRO A 199 0.79 -0.82 10.55
C PRO A 199 0.28 -2.25 10.47
N LEU A 200 0.18 -2.84 9.28
CA LEU A 200 -0.37 -4.17 9.03
C LEU A 200 0.69 -5.17 8.56
N ALA A 201 1.93 -4.69 8.36
CA ALA A 201 3.04 -5.51 7.91
C ALA A 201 3.90 -6.04 9.08
N LYS A 202 4.39 -7.26 8.94
CA LYS A 202 5.28 -7.90 9.92
C LYS A 202 6.64 -7.22 9.93
N LYS A 203 7.20 -7.01 11.13
CA LYS A 203 8.57 -6.51 11.29
C LYS A 203 9.57 -7.47 10.66
N ASN A 204 10.58 -6.92 10.01
CA ASN A 204 11.71 -7.71 9.55
C ASN A 204 12.46 -8.28 10.77
N PRO A 205 12.76 -9.59 10.79
CA PRO A 205 13.41 -10.21 11.95
C PRO A 205 14.86 -9.79 12.14
N ASP A 206 15.56 -9.37 11.09
CA ASP A 206 16.96 -8.97 11.14
C ASP A 206 17.13 -7.50 11.54
N ASP A 207 16.16 -6.64 11.14
CA ASP A 207 16.13 -5.23 11.54
C ASP A 207 14.67 -4.77 11.77
N PRO A 208 14.21 -4.77 13.02
CA PRO A 208 12.80 -4.46 13.36
C PRO A 208 12.39 -2.99 13.16
N ARG A 209 13.31 -2.13 12.71
CA ARG A 209 12.97 -0.76 12.27
C ARG A 209 12.22 -0.78 10.94
N PHE A 210 12.39 -1.86 10.17
CA PHE A 210 11.75 -2.08 8.89
C PHE A 210 10.72 -3.21 8.96
N THR A 211 9.91 -3.32 7.93
CA THR A 211 8.92 -4.38 7.75
C THR A 211 9.23 -5.18 6.49
N ASP A 212 8.75 -6.43 6.46
CA ASP A 212 8.72 -7.27 5.26
C ASP A 212 7.60 -6.79 4.33
N ARG A 213 7.76 -5.60 3.77
CA ARG A 213 6.85 -4.92 2.84
C ARG A 213 7.59 -4.44 1.62
N PHE A 214 6.95 -4.53 0.47
CA PHE A 214 7.39 -3.85 -0.74
C PHE A 214 6.26 -3.07 -1.39
N GLU A 215 6.63 -2.07 -2.15
CA GLU A 215 5.80 -1.45 -3.17
C GLU A 215 6.44 -1.65 -4.54
N LEU A 216 5.62 -1.91 -5.56
CA LEU A 216 6.06 -2.02 -6.95
C LEU A 216 5.97 -0.66 -7.62
N PHE A 217 7.09 -0.13 -8.06
CA PHE A 217 7.16 1.10 -8.84
C PHE A 217 7.49 0.82 -10.29
N ILE A 218 6.79 1.51 -11.21
CA ILE A 218 7.02 1.50 -12.65
C ILE A 218 6.73 2.91 -13.19
N GLY A 219 7.65 3.50 -13.95
CA GLY A 219 7.45 4.82 -14.52
C GLY A 219 7.16 5.92 -13.50
N GLY A 220 7.84 5.88 -12.34
CA GLY A 220 7.67 6.84 -11.24
C GLY A 220 6.31 6.75 -10.55
N ARG A 221 5.65 5.58 -10.55
CA ARG A 221 4.33 5.38 -9.95
C ARG A 221 4.24 4.02 -9.28
N GLU A 222 3.53 3.96 -8.14
CA GLU A 222 3.18 2.73 -7.46
C GLU A 222 2.09 1.96 -8.22
N TYR A 223 2.27 0.65 -8.39
CA TYR A 223 1.33 -0.28 -9.02
C TYR A 223 0.81 -1.36 -8.08
N GLY A 224 1.57 -1.70 -7.06
CA GLY A 224 1.20 -2.71 -6.08
C GLY A 224 1.91 -2.52 -4.76
N ASN A 225 1.28 -3.03 -3.71
CA ASN A 225 1.78 -3.03 -2.34
C ASN A 225 1.56 -4.41 -1.75
N ALA A 226 2.57 -4.97 -1.12
CA ALA A 226 2.49 -6.31 -0.55
C ALA A 226 3.42 -6.47 0.64
N PHE A 227 3.07 -7.39 1.52
CA PHE A 227 3.89 -7.68 2.70
C PHE A 227 3.68 -9.08 3.25
N THR A 228 4.60 -9.51 4.10
CA THR A 228 4.32 -10.56 5.08
C THR A 228 3.38 -9.96 6.12
N GLU A 229 2.21 -10.58 6.28
CA GLU A 229 1.16 -10.06 7.14
C GLU A 229 1.56 -10.10 8.61
N LEU A 230 1.26 -9.02 9.33
CA LEU A 230 1.34 -9.02 10.80
C LEU A 230 0.24 -9.93 11.33
N ASN A 231 0.64 -11.02 11.98
CA ASN A 231 -0.25 -12.05 12.51
C ASN A 231 -0.18 -12.19 14.04
N ASP A 232 0.56 -11.34 14.72
CA ASP A 232 0.62 -11.25 16.18
C ASP A 232 -0.44 -10.26 16.67
N PRO A 233 -1.47 -10.71 17.45
CA PRO A 233 -2.54 -9.84 17.92
C PRO A 233 -2.03 -8.74 18.87
N PHE A 234 -0.98 -8.98 19.64
CA PHE A 234 -0.43 -8.00 20.57
C PHE A 234 0.31 -6.88 19.82
N ASP A 235 1.21 -7.22 18.88
CA ASP A 235 1.89 -6.23 18.05
C ASP A 235 0.85 -5.46 17.19
N GLN A 236 -0.15 -6.14 16.63
CA GLN A 236 -1.21 -5.47 15.86
C GLN A 236 -1.98 -4.45 16.68
N LYS A 237 -2.31 -4.78 17.92
CA LYS A 237 -2.99 -3.86 18.83
C LYS A 237 -2.12 -2.64 19.14
N GLU A 238 -0.81 -2.84 19.37
CA GLU A 238 0.13 -1.73 19.58
C GLU A 238 0.22 -0.81 18.36
N ARG A 239 0.21 -1.39 17.13
CA ARG A 239 0.21 -0.59 15.89
C ARG A 239 -1.05 0.26 15.75
N PHE A 240 -2.23 -0.30 16.03
CA PHE A 240 -3.48 0.46 16.00
C PHE A 240 -3.49 1.58 17.06
N LEU A 241 -2.96 1.33 18.25
CA LEU A 241 -2.81 2.37 19.29
C LEU A 241 -1.85 3.48 18.85
N ALA A 242 -0.76 3.14 18.15
CA ALA A 242 0.16 4.15 17.59
C ALA A 242 -0.53 5.03 16.54
N GLN A 243 -1.31 4.45 15.62
CA GLN A 243 -2.09 5.20 14.62
C GLN A 243 -3.14 6.13 15.27
N LEU A 244 -3.83 5.67 16.32
CA LEU A 244 -4.76 6.52 17.07
C LEU A 244 -4.05 7.71 17.71
N LYS A 245 -2.83 7.52 18.23
CA LYS A 245 -2.02 8.60 18.79
C LYS A 245 -1.58 9.61 17.71
N GLU A 246 -1.19 9.14 16.53
CA GLU A 246 -0.89 10.03 15.39
C GLU A 246 -2.10 10.86 14.97
N LYS A 247 -3.30 10.27 14.99
CA LYS A 247 -4.56 10.97 14.76
C LYS A 247 -4.81 12.09 15.78
N GLU A 248 -4.53 11.84 17.07
CA GLU A 248 -4.59 12.87 18.10
C GLU A 248 -3.58 14.02 17.86
N LEU A 249 -2.45 13.72 17.25
CA LEU A 249 -1.42 14.69 16.87
C LEU A 249 -1.70 15.41 15.53
N GLY A 250 -2.85 15.14 14.89
CA GLY A 250 -3.31 15.87 13.72
C GLY A 250 -3.23 15.11 12.39
N SER A 251 -2.90 13.82 12.40
CA SER A 251 -3.04 13.01 11.19
C SER A 251 -4.51 12.96 10.73
N THR A 252 -4.75 13.18 9.44
CA THR A 252 -6.11 13.13 8.85
C THR A 252 -6.44 11.75 8.28
N GLU A 253 -5.53 10.80 8.36
CA GLU A 253 -5.72 9.44 7.90
C GLU A 253 -6.62 8.67 8.87
N ALA A 254 -7.49 7.85 8.32
CA ALA A 254 -8.47 7.13 9.10
C ALA A 254 -7.80 5.95 9.81
N ALA A 255 -7.77 6.02 11.13
CA ALA A 255 -7.40 4.90 11.98
C ALA A 255 -8.47 4.72 13.05
N GLU A 256 -8.99 3.52 13.19
CA GLU A 256 -9.91 3.10 14.25
C GLU A 256 -9.43 1.78 14.84
N MET A 257 -9.77 1.55 16.12
CA MET A 257 -9.49 0.26 16.75
C MET A 257 -10.54 -0.76 16.27
N ASP A 258 -10.12 -1.70 15.42
CA ASP A 258 -10.95 -2.85 15.05
C ASP A 258 -10.71 -3.98 16.07
N GLN A 259 -11.50 -3.98 17.14
CA GLN A 259 -11.40 -4.98 18.20
C GLN A 259 -11.77 -6.38 17.69
N ASP A 260 -12.75 -6.49 16.77
CA ASP A 260 -13.16 -7.76 16.18
C ASP A 260 -12.03 -8.37 15.35
N TYR A 261 -11.23 -7.53 14.69
CA TYR A 261 -10.05 -8.00 13.95
C TYR A 261 -8.95 -8.49 14.91
N ILE A 262 -8.70 -7.79 16.01
CA ILE A 262 -7.76 -8.27 17.03
C ILE A 262 -8.20 -9.63 17.58
N GLU A 263 -9.49 -9.79 17.94
CA GLU A 263 -10.04 -11.06 18.40
C GLU A 263 -9.93 -12.16 17.35
N ALA A 264 -10.13 -11.84 16.06
CA ALA A 264 -9.89 -12.81 14.99
C ALA A 264 -8.42 -13.27 14.95
N LEU A 265 -7.45 -12.37 15.11
CA LEU A 265 -6.03 -12.75 15.18
C LEU A 265 -5.69 -13.63 16.39
N GLU A 266 -6.41 -13.46 17.52
CA GLU A 266 -6.23 -14.30 18.71
C GLU A 266 -6.65 -15.75 18.48
N PHE A 267 -7.58 -16.03 17.53
CA PHE A 267 -7.86 -17.41 17.08
C PHE A 267 -6.69 -18.03 16.33
N GLY A 268 -5.81 -17.24 15.77
CA GLY A 268 -4.60 -17.65 15.07
C GLY A 268 -4.70 -17.49 13.56
N MET A 269 -3.95 -16.50 13.02
CA MET A 269 -3.72 -16.38 11.59
C MET A 269 -2.38 -17.06 11.24
N PRO A 270 -2.34 -18.00 10.28
CA PRO A 270 -1.07 -18.57 9.84
C PRO A 270 -0.16 -17.49 9.26
N PRO A 271 1.17 -17.71 9.15
CA PRO A 271 2.01 -16.83 8.34
C PRO A 271 1.37 -16.65 6.98
N THR A 272 1.22 -15.40 6.54
CA THR A 272 0.43 -15.06 5.35
C THR A 272 1.14 -13.98 4.55
N GLY A 273 1.13 -14.09 3.24
CA GLY A 273 1.50 -13.01 2.32
C GLY A 273 0.25 -12.38 1.74
N GLY A 274 0.22 -11.06 1.69
CA GLY A 274 -0.86 -10.27 1.08
C GLY A 274 -0.33 -9.33 0.01
N LEU A 275 -1.16 -9.08 -1.01
CA LEU A 275 -0.82 -8.26 -2.18
C LEU A 275 -2.04 -7.48 -2.64
N GLY A 276 -1.87 -6.17 -2.84
CA GLY A 276 -2.81 -5.31 -3.54
C GLY A 276 -2.21 -4.77 -4.84
N ILE A 277 -2.97 -4.82 -5.94
CA ILE A 277 -2.60 -4.25 -7.25
C ILE A 277 -3.68 -3.29 -7.72
N GLY A 278 -3.29 -2.07 -8.08
CA GLY A 278 -4.18 -1.08 -8.71
C GLY A 278 -4.48 -1.45 -10.17
N ILE A 279 -5.66 -2.01 -10.42
CA ILE A 279 -6.06 -2.48 -11.76
C ILE A 279 -6.13 -1.32 -12.74
N ASP A 280 -6.72 -0.19 -12.37
CA ASP A 280 -6.82 0.96 -13.28
C ASP A 280 -5.43 1.47 -13.69
N ARG A 281 -4.46 1.51 -12.76
CA ARG A 281 -3.07 1.88 -13.06
C ARG A 281 -2.38 0.86 -13.97
N LEU A 282 -2.60 -0.43 -13.73
CA LEU A 282 -2.05 -1.48 -14.60
C LEU A 282 -2.60 -1.38 -16.02
N VAL A 283 -3.91 -1.11 -16.16
CA VAL A 283 -4.53 -0.86 -17.48
C VAL A 283 -3.92 0.38 -18.14
N MET A 284 -3.70 1.49 -17.40
CA MET A 284 -3.02 2.68 -17.93
C MET A 284 -1.65 2.33 -18.52
N LEU A 285 -0.83 1.56 -17.80
CA LEU A 285 0.50 1.15 -18.24
C LEU A 285 0.43 0.33 -19.53
N LEU A 286 -0.35 -0.74 -19.53
CA LEU A 286 -0.43 -1.69 -20.63
C LEU A 286 -1.13 -1.13 -21.88
N THR A 287 -1.98 -0.12 -21.71
CA THR A 287 -2.61 0.62 -22.82
C THR A 287 -1.90 1.92 -23.18
N GLU A 288 -0.79 2.22 -22.49
CA GLU A 288 0.04 3.42 -22.74
C GLU A 288 -0.75 4.73 -22.55
N GLN A 289 -1.71 4.75 -21.59
CA GLN A 289 -2.55 5.91 -21.32
C GLN A 289 -2.00 6.71 -20.11
N PRO A 290 -1.76 8.01 -20.26
CA PRO A 290 -1.13 8.82 -19.21
C PRO A 290 -2.07 9.16 -18.06
N SER A 291 -3.37 9.06 -18.25
CA SER A 291 -4.39 9.47 -17.29
C SER A 291 -5.39 8.35 -16.97
N ILE A 292 -5.74 8.21 -15.68
CA ILE A 292 -6.77 7.27 -15.23
C ILE A 292 -8.13 7.55 -15.89
N ARG A 293 -8.38 8.79 -16.32
CA ARG A 293 -9.63 9.17 -17.02
C ARG A 293 -9.75 8.54 -18.40
N ASP A 294 -8.62 8.15 -19.01
CA ASP A 294 -8.59 7.56 -20.35
C ASP A 294 -8.93 6.06 -20.30
N VAL A 295 -8.87 5.43 -19.12
CA VAL A 295 -9.17 4.01 -18.93
C VAL A 295 -10.47 3.76 -18.15
N LEU A 296 -11.13 4.82 -17.65
CA LEU A 296 -12.42 4.73 -16.99
C LEU A 296 -13.53 5.15 -17.96
N LEU A 297 -14.61 4.35 -18.04
CA LEU A 297 -15.77 4.67 -18.90
C LEU A 297 -16.50 5.93 -18.40
N PHE A 298 -16.57 6.14 -17.10
CA PHE A 298 -17.23 7.28 -16.45
C PHE A 298 -16.34 7.87 -15.35
N PRO A 299 -15.27 8.61 -15.72
CA PRO A 299 -14.40 9.24 -14.74
C PRO A 299 -15.12 10.37 -14.00
N HIS A 300 -14.86 10.50 -12.70
CA HIS A 300 -15.33 11.65 -11.94
C HIS A 300 -14.66 12.93 -12.42
N MET A 301 -15.45 13.95 -12.67
CA MET A 301 -15.01 15.26 -13.14
C MET A 301 -15.73 16.37 -12.38
N LYS A 302 -15.03 17.50 -12.22
CA LYS A 302 -15.69 18.72 -11.70
C LYS A 302 -16.80 19.15 -12.67
N SER A 303 -18.00 19.39 -12.15
CA SER A 303 -19.10 19.90 -12.99
C SER A 303 -18.68 21.19 -13.70
N ARG A 304 -19.01 21.31 -14.98
CA ARG A 304 -18.91 22.58 -15.69
C ARG A 304 -19.98 23.50 -15.09
N GLN A 305 -19.56 24.51 -14.38
CA GLN A 305 -20.43 25.63 -13.97
C GLN A 305 -20.66 26.55 -15.17
#